data_929938cd50247a9d8d19f985ab175f50
#
_entry.id   929938cd50247a9d8d19f985ab175f50
#
_cell.length_a   1.000
_cell.length_b   1.000
_cell.length_c   1.000
_cell.angle_alpha   90.00
_cell.angle_beta   90.00
_cell.angle_gamma   90.00
#
_symmetry.space_group_name_H-M   'P 1'
#
loop_
_entity.id
_entity.type
_entity.pdbx_description
1 polymer ?
#
loop_
_entity_poly.entity_id
_entity_poly.type
_entity_poly.pdbx_seq_one_letter_code
_entity_poly.pdbx_strand_id
1 'polypeptide(L)'
;MENVERLMSFGLTRQEASIYLLLFQEGELNGYEVSKLTSISRSNAYNALASLVEKGAAYVIEGDTVKYTPVPMKEFCNNKIRDLTINKQAILKSVPKRRTESNGYITVTGEKHIIDKFRNMLKIAEQRVYLSVYDHILSKFEDELTALVKRGIKVVIITNSPFELEGAIIYYAKRKAEQIRLIADSKYVLTGEISDKVNSTCLYSSNDNLVEIFKESLTNEIKLIKLKEGWLLND
;
A
#
# COMPACT_ATOMS: atom_id res chain seq x y z
N MET A 1 13.06 -10.41 -13.85
CA MET A 1 13.34 -9.17 -13.11
C MET A 1 12.32 -8.92 -12.00
N GLU A 2 11.03 -9.04 -12.25
CA GLU A 2 9.96 -8.74 -11.29
C GLU A 2 10.05 -9.55 -9.98
N ASN A 3 10.33 -10.85 -10.04
CA ASN A 3 10.45 -11.68 -8.82
C ASN A 3 11.66 -11.32 -7.95
N VAL A 4 12.77 -10.88 -8.55
CA VAL A 4 13.94 -10.39 -7.80
C VAL A 4 13.57 -9.14 -7.01
N GLU A 5 12.89 -8.18 -7.62
CA GLU A 5 12.43 -6.95 -6.94
C GLU A 5 11.47 -7.28 -5.77
N ARG A 6 10.55 -8.22 -5.98
CA ARG A 6 9.65 -8.69 -4.93
C ARG A 6 10.40 -9.34 -3.77
N LEU A 7 11.37 -10.21 -4.04
CA LEU A 7 12.21 -10.84 -3.00
C LEU A 7 13.06 -9.83 -2.23
N MET A 8 13.52 -8.77 -2.88
CA MET A 8 14.21 -7.67 -2.20
C MET A 8 13.31 -7.01 -1.14
N SER A 9 11.99 -6.94 -1.35
CA SER A 9 11.04 -6.45 -0.34
C SER A 9 10.95 -7.35 0.90
N PHE A 10 11.40 -8.60 0.80
CA PHE A 10 11.51 -9.53 1.93
C PHE A 10 12.90 -9.51 2.60
N GLY A 11 13.76 -8.53 2.24
CA GLY A 11 15.05 -8.30 2.88
C GLY A 11 16.25 -8.99 2.21
N LEU A 12 16.07 -9.58 1.03
CA LEU A 12 17.19 -10.07 0.24
C LEU A 12 17.82 -8.93 -0.57
N THR A 13 19.13 -8.97 -0.75
CA THR A 13 19.79 -8.14 -1.76
C THR A 13 19.46 -8.66 -3.16
N ARG A 14 19.68 -7.87 -4.19
CA ARG A 14 19.48 -8.30 -5.59
C ARG A 14 20.25 -9.59 -5.93
N GLN A 15 21.50 -9.68 -5.46
CA GLN A 15 22.34 -10.86 -5.67
C GLN A 15 21.81 -12.09 -4.94
N GLU A 16 21.45 -11.95 -3.68
CA GLU A 16 20.84 -13.03 -2.89
C GLU A 16 19.51 -13.50 -3.50
N ALA A 17 18.65 -12.59 -3.94
CA ALA A 17 17.40 -12.92 -4.59
C ALA A 17 17.62 -13.69 -5.91
N SER A 18 18.62 -13.30 -6.68
CA SER A 18 19.00 -14.02 -7.93
C SER A 18 19.51 -15.42 -7.63
N ILE A 19 20.37 -15.59 -6.61
CA ILE A 19 20.89 -16.92 -6.19
C ILE A 19 19.77 -17.78 -5.61
N TYR A 20 18.87 -17.20 -4.81
CA TYR A 20 17.73 -17.91 -4.27
C TYR A 20 16.82 -18.49 -5.37
N LEU A 21 16.55 -17.71 -6.41
CA LEU A 21 15.79 -18.18 -7.58
C LEU A 21 16.56 -19.23 -8.38
N LEU A 22 17.88 -19.10 -8.50
CA LEU A 22 18.74 -20.11 -9.14
C LEU A 22 18.64 -21.45 -8.41
N LEU A 23 18.71 -21.44 -7.07
CA LEU A 23 18.56 -22.66 -6.28
C LEU A 23 17.21 -23.34 -6.50
N PHE A 24 16.13 -22.56 -6.75
CA PHE A 24 14.83 -23.12 -7.10
C PHE A 24 14.81 -23.79 -8.49
N GLN A 25 15.59 -23.28 -9.43
CA GLN A 25 15.63 -23.79 -10.81
C GLN A 25 16.53 -25.02 -10.93
N GLU A 26 17.70 -24.98 -10.30
CA GLU A 26 18.77 -25.97 -10.46
C GLU A 26 18.80 -27.01 -9.33
N GLY A 27 18.13 -26.72 -8.20
CA GLY A 27 18.15 -27.58 -7.01
C GLY A 27 19.35 -27.27 -6.09
N GLU A 28 19.95 -28.34 -5.55
CA GLU A 28 21.06 -28.24 -4.59
C GLU A 28 22.37 -27.86 -5.27
N LEU A 29 22.93 -26.72 -4.92
CA LEU A 29 24.20 -26.22 -5.47
C LEU A 29 25.21 -25.91 -4.35
N ASN A 30 26.49 -26.13 -4.65
CA ASN A 30 27.59 -25.59 -3.85
C ASN A 30 28.01 -24.18 -4.32
N GLY A 31 28.85 -23.50 -3.55
CA GLY A 31 29.27 -22.13 -3.88
C GLY A 31 30.07 -22.01 -5.19
N TYR A 32 30.78 -23.06 -5.60
CA TYR A 32 31.49 -23.10 -6.88
C TYR A 32 30.51 -23.16 -8.06
N GLU A 33 29.50 -24.01 -7.98
CA GLU A 33 28.44 -24.15 -9.00
C GLU A 33 27.66 -22.86 -9.14
N VAL A 34 27.25 -22.24 -8.02
CA VAL A 34 26.59 -20.91 -8.02
C VAL A 34 27.48 -19.87 -8.70
N SER A 35 28.78 -19.81 -8.34
CA SER A 35 29.73 -18.87 -8.97
C SER A 35 29.81 -19.07 -10.50
N LYS A 36 29.86 -20.31 -10.96
CA LYS A 36 29.92 -20.66 -12.39
C LYS A 36 28.64 -20.28 -13.13
N LEU A 37 27.47 -20.54 -12.55
CA LEU A 37 26.17 -20.30 -13.20
C LEU A 37 25.78 -18.81 -13.19
N THR A 38 26.23 -18.06 -12.19
CA THR A 38 25.89 -16.62 -12.06
C THR A 38 26.96 -15.69 -12.58
N SER A 39 28.12 -16.20 -12.95
CA SER A 39 29.30 -15.40 -13.35
C SER A 39 29.80 -14.41 -12.28
N ILE A 40 29.49 -14.63 -11.01
CA ILE A 40 30.00 -13.88 -9.87
C ILE A 40 31.27 -14.53 -9.29
N SER A 41 32.09 -13.78 -8.59
CA SER A 41 33.28 -14.36 -7.94
C SER A 41 32.91 -15.42 -6.91
N ARG A 42 33.79 -16.41 -6.71
CA ARG A 42 33.56 -17.46 -5.70
C ARG A 42 33.31 -16.89 -4.31
N SER A 43 34.11 -15.92 -3.90
CA SER A 43 33.95 -15.26 -2.59
C SER A 43 32.54 -14.64 -2.44
N ASN A 44 32.05 -13.94 -3.47
CA ASN A 44 30.72 -13.35 -3.44
C ASN A 44 29.61 -14.41 -3.43
N ALA A 45 29.78 -15.54 -4.15
CA ALA A 45 28.82 -16.63 -4.13
C ALA A 45 28.70 -17.27 -2.73
N TYR A 46 29.84 -17.56 -2.09
CA TYR A 46 29.85 -18.11 -0.73
C TYR A 46 29.27 -17.13 0.28
N ASN A 47 29.63 -15.85 0.22
CA ASN A 47 29.08 -14.81 1.09
C ASN A 47 27.56 -14.67 0.93
N ALA A 48 27.06 -14.69 -0.30
CA ALA A 48 25.63 -14.60 -0.56
C ALA A 48 24.87 -15.84 -0.08
N LEU A 49 25.42 -17.05 -0.26
CA LEU A 49 24.85 -18.28 0.25
C LEU A 49 24.81 -18.32 1.77
N ALA A 50 25.89 -17.92 2.45
CA ALA A 50 25.93 -17.80 3.90
C ALA A 50 24.87 -16.79 4.41
N SER A 51 24.73 -15.63 3.74
CA SER A 51 23.73 -14.65 4.07
C SER A 51 22.30 -15.14 3.81
N LEU A 52 22.06 -15.94 2.77
CA LEU A 52 20.76 -16.58 2.54
C LEU A 52 20.39 -17.53 3.70
N VAL A 53 21.35 -18.29 4.20
CA VAL A 53 21.16 -19.18 5.37
C VAL A 53 20.82 -18.35 6.60
N GLU A 54 21.61 -17.31 6.91
CA GLU A 54 21.37 -16.40 8.03
C GLU A 54 19.99 -15.73 7.97
N LYS A 55 19.56 -15.38 6.77
CA LYS A 55 18.24 -14.78 6.53
C LYS A 55 17.08 -15.80 6.50
N GLY A 56 17.38 -17.09 6.69
CA GLY A 56 16.37 -18.14 6.65
C GLY A 56 15.78 -18.39 5.26
N ALA A 57 16.54 -18.10 4.20
CA ALA A 57 16.15 -18.30 2.80
C ALA A 57 16.77 -19.56 2.17
N ALA A 58 17.81 -20.15 2.79
CA ALA A 58 18.41 -21.38 2.34
C ALA A 58 18.77 -22.27 3.53
N TYR A 59 18.79 -23.58 3.28
CA TYR A 59 19.36 -24.59 4.18
C TYR A 59 20.73 -25.02 3.71
N VAL A 60 21.55 -25.46 4.64
CA VAL A 60 22.85 -26.10 4.37
C VAL A 60 22.67 -27.61 4.38
N ILE A 61 23.22 -28.28 3.39
CA ILE A 61 23.32 -29.75 3.33
C ILE A 61 24.78 -30.09 3.53
N GLU A 62 25.08 -30.69 4.67
CA GLU A 62 26.42 -31.18 5.04
C GLU A 62 26.71 -32.50 4.32
N GLY A 63 27.94 -32.67 3.83
CA GLY A 63 28.42 -33.85 3.12
C GLY A 63 29.88 -33.65 2.71
N ASP A 64 30.40 -34.49 1.83
CA ASP A 64 31.76 -34.34 1.27
C ASP A 64 31.99 -32.97 0.65
N THR A 65 30.93 -32.39 0.15
CA THR A 65 30.89 -30.98 -0.33
C THR A 65 29.64 -30.32 0.24
N VAL A 66 29.81 -29.17 0.88
CA VAL A 66 28.69 -28.37 1.42
C VAL A 66 27.84 -27.85 0.26
N LYS A 67 26.57 -28.17 0.27
CA LYS A 67 25.57 -27.69 -0.67
C LYS A 67 24.50 -26.84 0.02
N TYR A 68 23.78 -26.11 -0.77
CA TYR A 68 22.70 -25.22 -0.33
C TYR A 68 21.43 -25.56 -1.10
N THR A 69 20.30 -25.59 -0.39
CA THR A 69 18.98 -25.77 -0.99
C THR A 69 18.07 -24.65 -0.53
N PRO A 70 17.15 -24.13 -1.38
CA PRO A 70 16.30 -23.01 -0.98
C PRO A 70 15.24 -23.45 0.03
N VAL A 71 14.95 -22.61 1.01
CA VAL A 71 13.73 -22.74 1.80
C VAL A 71 12.53 -22.56 0.87
N PRO A 72 11.46 -23.39 0.96
CA PRO A 72 10.29 -23.22 0.12
C PRO A 72 9.76 -21.78 0.13
N MET A 73 9.46 -21.21 -1.04
CA MET A 73 9.10 -19.80 -1.20
C MET A 73 8.00 -19.35 -0.25
N LYS A 74 6.93 -20.16 -0.14
CA LYS A 74 5.81 -19.87 0.75
C LYS A 74 6.24 -19.83 2.21
N GLU A 75 7.12 -20.75 2.61
CA GLU A 75 7.65 -20.85 3.97
C GLU A 75 8.51 -19.63 4.30
N PHE A 76 9.48 -19.29 3.44
CA PHE A 76 10.32 -18.11 3.60
C PHE A 76 9.50 -16.83 3.74
N CYS A 77 8.56 -16.59 2.81
CA CYS A 77 7.72 -15.39 2.85
C CYS A 77 6.86 -15.33 4.13
N ASN A 78 6.24 -16.45 4.53
CA ASN A 78 5.41 -16.49 5.74
C ASN A 78 6.23 -16.26 7.01
N ASN A 79 7.45 -16.83 7.09
CA ASN A 79 8.35 -16.61 8.20
C ASN A 79 8.72 -15.13 8.32
N LYS A 80 9.08 -14.48 7.21
CA LYS A 80 9.40 -13.04 7.20
C LYS A 80 8.23 -12.16 7.62
N ILE A 81 7.02 -12.46 7.13
CA ILE A 81 5.81 -11.71 7.53
C ILE A 81 5.53 -11.87 9.02
N ARG A 82 5.69 -13.09 9.55
CA ARG A 82 5.54 -13.35 10.99
C ARG A 82 6.55 -12.53 11.80
N ASP A 83 7.83 -12.57 11.43
CA ASP A 83 8.89 -11.87 12.14
C ASP A 83 8.69 -10.34 12.11
N LEU A 84 8.30 -9.78 10.95
CA LEU A 84 7.93 -8.37 10.83
C LEU A 84 6.71 -8.01 11.68
N THR A 85 5.75 -8.93 11.81
CA THR A 85 4.57 -8.74 12.66
C THR A 85 4.94 -8.71 14.13
N ILE A 86 5.82 -9.62 14.58
CA ILE A 86 6.35 -9.66 15.96
C ILE A 86 7.12 -8.36 16.25
N ASN A 87 8.03 -7.97 15.36
CA ASN A 87 8.82 -6.74 15.50
C ASN A 87 7.94 -5.50 15.56
N LYS A 88 6.91 -5.42 14.70
CA LYS A 88 5.92 -4.35 14.76
C LYS A 88 5.25 -4.25 16.13
N GLN A 89 4.81 -5.38 16.69
CA GLN A 89 4.18 -5.40 18.01
C GLN A 89 5.14 -4.96 19.12
N ALA A 90 6.38 -5.41 19.07
CA ALA A 90 7.42 -5.01 20.04
C ALA A 90 7.68 -3.50 19.98
N ILE A 91 7.84 -2.94 18.77
CA ILE A 91 8.03 -1.49 18.57
C ILE A 91 6.83 -0.70 19.09
N LEU A 92 5.59 -1.12 18.77
CA LEU A 92 4.38 -0.43 19.22
C LEU A 92 4.22 -0.43 20.75
N LYS A 93 4.80 -1.44 21.44
CA LYS A 93 4.80 -1.50 22.91
C LYS A 93 5.91 -0.65 23.55
N SER A 94 7.07 -0.57 22.90
CA SER A 94 8.26 0.10 23.47
C SER A 94 8.36 1.58 23.14
N VAL A 95 7.84 2.00 21.98
CA VAL A 95 7.92 3.40 21.54
C VAL A 95 6.77 4.21 22.15
N PRO A 96 7.05 5.30 22.88
CA PRO A 96 6.01 6.14 23.44
C PRO A 96 5.09 6.71 22.37
N LYS A 97 3.79 6.76 22.64
CA LYS A 97 2.85 7.44 21.76
C LYS A 97 3.24 8.92 21.62
N ARG A 98 3.17 9.45 20.41
CA ARG A 98 3.40 10.87 20.16
C ARG A 98 2.49 11.72 21.05
N ARG A 99 3.07 12.66 21.77
CA ARG A 99 2.34 13.46 22.81
C ARG A 99 1.30 14.43 22.24
N THR A 100 1.40 14.83 20.98
CA THR A 100 0.46 15.78 20.35
C THR A 100 0.25 15.41 18.88
N GLU A 101 -1.01 15.25 18.47
CA GLU A 101 -1.35 15.38 17.07
C GLU A 101 -1.22 16.86 16.70
N SER A 102 -0.40 17.16 15.72
CA SER A 102 -0.29 18.51 15.19
C SER A 102 -1.58 18.83 14.44
N ASN A 103 -2.34 19.84 14.88
CA ASN A 103 -3.46 20.41 14.12
C ASN A 103 -2.99 21.18 12.88
N GLY A 104 -1.75 20.95 12.45
CA GLY A 104 -1.13 21.60 11.33
C GLY A 104 -1.48 20.96 9.98
N TYR A 105 -0.91 21.56 8.95
CA TYR A 105 -1.01 21.09 7.57
C TYR A 105 0.20 20.23 7.25
N ILE A 106 -0.04 18.97 6.86
CA ILE A 106 1.03 18.02 6.55
C ILE A 106 1.00 17.77 5.04
N THR A 107 2.11 18.03 4.37
CA THR A 107 2.29 17.65 2.96
C THR A 107 2.74 16.20 2.88
N VAL A 108 1.99 15.39 2.14
CA VAL A 108 2.33 14.00 1.81
C VAL A 108 2.80 13.98 0.36
N THR A 109 4.04 13.58 0.12
CA THR A 109 4.67 13.57 -1.20
C THR A 109 4.92 12.14 -1.69
N GLY A 110 4.65 11.90 -2.97
CA GLY A 110 4.84 10.62 -3.65
C GLY A 110 3.58 9.75 -3.65
N GLU A 111 3.27 9.18 -4.83
CA GLU A 111 2.04 8.40 -5.04
C GLU A 111 1.87 7.30 -4.00
N LYS A 112 2.91 6.49 -3.76
CA LYS A 112 2.86 5.40 -2.78
C LYS A 112 2.47 5.88 -1.39
N HIS A 113 3.08 6.97 -0.90
CA HIS A 113 2.79 7.51 0.43
C HIS A 113 1.36 8.08 0.51
N ILE A 114 0.88 8.69 -0.57
CA ILE A 114 -0.50 9.21 -0.65
C ILE A 114 -1.50 8.06 -0.62
N ILE A 115 -1.29 7.00 -1.41
CA ILE A 115 -2.13 5.80 -1.43
C ILE A 115 -2.13 5.12 -0.04
N ASP A 116 -0.96 4.98 0.60
CA ASP A 116 -0.86 4.40 1.94
C ASP A 116 -1.59 5.26 2.98
N LYS A 117 -1.47 6.59 2.90
CA LYS A 117 -2.18 7.52 3.80
C LYS A 117 -3.68 7.42 3.59
N PHE A 118 -4.14 7.41 2.34
CA PHE A 118 -5.55 7.25 1.96
C PHE A 118 -6.11 5.95 2.53
N ARG A 119 -5.43 4.82 2.29
CA ARG A 119 -5.80 3.49 2.80
C ARG A 119 -5.88 3.46 4.33
N ASN A 120 -4.91 4.08 5.01
CA ASN A 120 -4.90 4.15 6.47
C ASN A 120 -6.07 4.99 7.00
N MET A 121 -6.44 6.09 6.34
CA MET A 121 -7.61 6.89 6.73
C MET A 121 -8.92 6.11 6.57
N LEU A 122 -9.07 5.31 5.49
CA LEU A 122 -10.22 4.41 5.34
C LEU A 122 -10.27 3.37 6.47
N LYS A 123 -9.13 2.74 6.80
CA LYS A 123 -9.07 1.71 7.85
C LYS A 123 -9.46 2.19 9.23
N ILE A 124 -9.08 3.42 9.60
CA ILE A 124 -9.36 4.01 10.93
C ILE A 124 -10.72 4.69 11.02
N ALA A 125 -11.44 4.88 9.92
CA ALA A 125 -12.76 5.49 9.93
C ALA A 125 -13.76 4.66 10.75
N GLU A 126 -14.54 5.34 11.61
CA GLU A 126 -15.47 4.74 12.55
C GLU A 126 -16.93 5.10 12.28
N GLN A 127 -17.20 6.23 11.61
CA GLN A 127 -18.55 6.73 11.41
C GLN A 127 -18.90 6.93 9.94
N ARG A 128 -18.05 7.64 9.19
CA ARG A 128 -18.35 8.02 7.82
C ARG A 128 -17.11 8.39 7.03
N VAL A 129 -17.18 8.15 5.73
CA VAL A 129 -16.19 8.64 4.76
C VAL A 129 -16.87 9.32 3.58
N TYR A 130 -16.29 10.39 3.12
CA TYR A 130 -16.68 11.11 1.91
C TYR A 130 -15.48 11.13 0.97
N LEU A 131 -15.66 10.57 -0.22
CA LEU A 131 -14.64 10.42 -1.24
C LEU A 131 -15.02 11.21 -2.47
N SER A 132 -14.03 11.81 -3.08
CA SER A 132 -14.19 12.46 -4.36
C SER A 132 -12.94 12.19 -5.18
N VAL A 133 -13.00 11.13 -5.99
CA VAL A 133 -11.87 10.54 -6.70
C VAL A 133 -12.28 10.04 -8.09
N TYR A 134 -11.30 9.92 -8.97
CA TYR A 134 -11.50 9.33 -10.30
C TYR A 134 -11.58 7.80 -10.21
N ASP A 135 -12.24 7.16 -11.16
CA ASP A 135 -12.52 5.72 -11.16
C ASP A 135 -11.27 4.83 -11.03
N HIS A 136 -10.21 5.14 -11.79
CA HIS A 136 -8.97 4.38 -11.76
C HIS A 136 -8.22 4.47 -10.41
N ILE A 137 -8.47 5.53 -9.63
CA ILE A 137 -7.97 5.64 -8.26
C ILE A 137 -8.89 4.90 -7.30
N LEU A 138 -10.22 5.00 -7.53
CA LEU A 138 -11.23 4.37 -6.68
C LEU A 138 -11.07 2.83 -6.64
N SER A 139 -10.78 2.22 -7.79
CA SER A 139 -10.55 0.77 -7.91
C SER A 139 -9.37 0.26 -7.07
N LYS A 140 -8.39 1.11 -6.75
CA LYS A 140 -7.27 0.75 -5.86
C LYS A 140 -7.70 0.54 -4.39
N PHE A 141 -8.93 0.90 -4.02
CA PHE A 141 -9.46 0.89 -2.64
C PHE A 141 -10.77 0.10 -2.48
N GLU A 142 -11.15 -0.69 -3.46
CA GLU A 142 -12.41 -1.43 -3.47
C GLU A 142 -12.57 -2.36 -2.25
N ASP A 143 -11.50 -3.06 -1.87
CA ASP A 143 -11.49 -3.94 -0.70
C ASP A 143 -11.71 -3.16 0.61
N GLU A 144 -11.03 -2.03 0.78
CA GLU A 144 -11.17 -1.17 1.95
C GLU A 144 -12.57 -0.54 2.03
N LEU A 145 -13.12 -0.11 0.90
CA LEU A 145 -14.47 0.47 0.83
C LEU A 145 -15.54 -0.58 1.14
N THR A 146 -15.39 -1.78 0.59
CA THR A 146 -16.25 -2.93 0.91
C THR A 146 -16.20 -3.27 2.40
N ALA A 147 -15.01 -3.27 2.99
CA ALA A 147 -14.84 -3.51 4.42
C ALA A 147 -15.51 -2.41 5.29
N LEU A 148 -15.49 -1.15 4.85
CA LEU A 148 -16.18 -0.05 5.54
C LEU A 148 -17.69 -0.26 5.54
N VAL A 149 -18.28 -0.56 4.38
CA VAL A 149 -19.73 -0.80 4.26
C VAL A 149 -20.16 -2.00 5.13
N LYS A 150 -19.40 -3.10 5.11
CA LYS A 150 -19.65 -4.27 5.97
C LYS A 150 -19.60 -3.94 7.47
N ARG A 151 -18.82 -2.93 7.85
CA ARG A 151 -18.75 -2.40 9.23
C ARG A 151 -19.90 -1.44 9.57
N GLY A 152 -20.81 -1.16 8.63
CA GLY A 152 -21.89 -0.18 8.81
C GLY A 152 -21.45 1.29 8.74
N ILE A 153 -20.24 1.56 8.25
CA ILE A 153 -19.71 2.92 8.07
C ILE A 153 -20.38 3.57 6.86
N LYS A 154 -20.85 4.79 7.01
CA LYS A 154 -21.44 5.54 5.89
C LYS A 154 -20.37 5.90 4.87
N VAL A 155 -20.52 5.38 3.64
CA VAL A 155 -19.62 5.65 2.50
C VAL A 155 -20.36 6.48 1.47
N VAL A 156 -19.81 7.66 1.15
CA VAL A 156 -20.33 8.56 0.11
C VAL A 156 -19.20 8.81 -0.90
N ILE A 157 -19.48 8.55 -2.17
CA ILE A 157 -18.50 8.62 -3.26
C ILE A 157 -19.00 9.58 -4.33
N ILE A 158 -18.13 10.45 -4.82
CA ILE A 158 -18.32 11.21 -6.05
C ILE A 158 -17.23 10.77 -7.03
N THR A 159 -17.61 10.22 -8.16
CA THR A 159 -16.69 9.72 -9.20
C THR A 159 -17.16 10.11 -10.61
N ASN A 160 -16.39 9.76 -11.64
CA ASN A 160 -16.64 10.17 -13.02
C ASN A 160 -17.32 9.11 -13.88
N SER A 161 -17.31 7.87 -13.48
CA SER A 161 -17.87 6.75 -14.25
C SER A 161 -18.57 5.74 -13.33
N PRO A 162 -19.38 4.84 -13.90
CA PRO A 162 -20.11 3.85 -13.14
C PRO A 162 -19.18 3.02 -12.23
N PHE A 163 -19.54 2.96 -10.96
CA PHE A 163 -18.89 2.18 -9.93
C PHE A 163 -19.98 1.56 -9.05
N GLU A 164 -19.87 0.28 -8.78
CA GLU A 164 -20.85 -0.46 -7.98
C GLU A 164 -20.24 -0.84 -6.62
N LEU A 165 -20.89 -0.37 -5.56
CA LEU A 165 -20.59 -0.78 -4.19
C LEU A 165 -21.88 -0.79 -3.39
N GLU A 166 -22.41 -1.98 -3.17
CA GLU A 166 -23.65 -2.16 -2.43
C GLU A 166 -23.53 -1.52 -1.02
N GLY A 167 -24.53 -0.69 -0.66
CA GLY A 167 -24.55 0.03 0.62
C GLY A 167 -23.81 1.36 0.63
N ALA A 168 -23.11 1.76 -0.44
CA ALA A 168 -22.54 3.10 -0.59
C ALA A 168 -23.52 4.04 -1.31
N ILE A 169 -23.37 5.34 -1.06
CA ILE A 169 -24.07 6.41 -1.79
C ILE A 169 -23.12 6.96 -2.84
N ILE A 170 -23.46 6.80 -4.12
CA ILE A 170 -22.58 7.18 -5.22
C ILE A 170 -23.22 8.29 -6.04
N TYR A 171 -22.43 9.31 -6.36
CA TYR A 171 -22.77 10.42 -7.22
C TYR A 171 -21.80 10.52 -8.39
N TYR A 172 -22.27 10.97 -9.54
CA TYR A 172 -21.45 11.09 -10.77
C TYR A 172 -21.25 12.54 -11.16
N ALA A 173 -19.99 12.94 -11.37
CA ALA A 173 -19.63 14.27 -11.83
C ALA A 173 -18.37 14.24 -12.70
N LYS A 174 -18.30 15.19 -13.67
CA LYS A 174 -17.04 15.41 -14.41
C LYS A 174 -15.98 15.94 -13.45
N ARG A 175 -14.80 15.32 -13.46
CA ARG A 175 -13.70 15.65 -12.55
C ARG A 175 -12.36 15.74 -13.27
N LYS A 176 -11.37 16.33 -12.60
CA LYS A 176 -9.98 16.22 -13.03
C LYS A 176 -9.46 14.83 -12.63
N ALA A 177 -8.88 14.11 -13.59
CA ALA A 177 -8.45 12.72 -13.44
C ALA A 177 -7.50 12.46 -12.27
N GLU A 178 -6.68 13.43 -11.91
CA GLU A 178 -5.60 13.30 -10.93
C GLU A 178 -6.02 13.75 -9.52
N GLN A 179 -7.17 14.45 -9.40
CA GLN A 179 -7.59 15.04 -8.13
C GLN A 179 -8.20 14.02 -7.18
N ILE A 180 -7.75 14.06 -5.93
CA ILE A 180 -8.31 13.26 -4.84
C ILE A 180 -8.76 14.15 -3.68
N ARG A 181 -9.87 13.75 -3.05
CA ARG A 181 -10.36 14.31 -1.80
C ARG A 181 -10.94 13.20 -0.95
N LEU A 182 -10.56 13.14 0.31
CA LEU A 182 -11.07 12.22 1.29
C LEU A 182 -11.32 12.96 2.60
N ILE A 183 -12.51 12.79 3.16
CA ILE A 183 -12.83 13.22 4.52
C ILE A 183 -13.22 11.99 5.32
N ALA A 184 -12.56 11.74 6.43
CA ALA A 184 -12.86 10.65 7.35
C ALA A 184 -13.40 11.22 8.68
N ASP A 185 -14.56 10.71 9.12
CA ASP A 185 -15.23 11.01 10.39
C ASP A 185 -15.47 12.50 10.67
N SER A 186 -15.46 13.35 9.67
CA SER A 186 -15.49 14.81 9.81
C SER A 186 -14.36 15.34 10.73
N LYS A 187 -13.24 14.63 10.81
CA LYS A 187 -12.06 14.96 11.61
C LYS A 187 -10.79 15.09 10.80
N TYR A 188 -10.69 14.40 9.70
CA TYR A 188 -9.48 14.33 8.89
C TYR A 188 -9.79 14.60 7.43
N VAL A 189 -8.95 15.38 6.78
CA VAL A 189 -9.02 15.62 5.34
C VAL A 189 -7.69 15.26 4.67
N LEU A 190 -7.77 14.64 3.50
CA LEU A 190 -6.66 14.43 2.56
C LEU A 190 -7.11 14.95 1.20
N THR A 191 -6.35 15.88 0.64
CA THR A 191 -6.68 16.47 -0.67
C THR A 191 -5.44 16.79 -1.45
N GLY A 192 -5.48 16.61 -2.76
CA GLY A 192 -4.35 16.90 -3.66
C GLY A 192 -4.49 16.17 -4.98
N GLU A 193 -3.36 15.82 -5.55
CA GLU A 193 -3.29 15.21 -6.88
C GLU A 193 -2.37 13.99 -6.86
N ILE A 194 -2.78 12.94 -7.59
CA ILE A 194 -1.96 11.77 -7.90
C ILE A 194 -1.73 11.79 -9.42
N SER A 195 -0.50 12.00 -9.83
CA SER A 195 -0.13 12.11 -11.23
C SER A 195 1.14 11.31 -11.54
N ASP A 196 1.11 10.59 -12.64
CA ASP A 196 2.29 9.88 -13.17
C ASP A 196 3.33 10.84 -13.78
N LYS A 197 2.95 12.11 -14.03
CA LYS A 197 3.75 13.09 -14.78
C LYS A 197 4.49 14.09 -13.91
N VAL A 198 4.03 14.31 -12.69
CA VAL A 198 4.55 15.30 -11.73
C VAL A 198 4.63 14.65 -10.37
N ASN A 199 5.51 15.13 -9.49
CA ASN A 199 5.56 14.67 -8.11
C ASN A 199 4.18 14.82 -7.45
N SER A 200 3.51 13.70 -7.23
CA SER A 200 2.21 13.65 -6.55
C SER A 200 2.32 14.25 -5.16
N THR A 201 1.45 15.19 -4.83
CA THR A 201 1.41 15.84 -3.51
C THR A 201 -0.02 15.97 -3.00
N CYS A 202 -0.19 15.72 -1.70
CA CYS A 202 -1.45 15.91 -0.99
C CYS A 202 -1.24 16.65 0.32
N LEU A 203 -2.23 17.43 0.67
CA LEU A 203 -2.37 18.03 1.99
C LEU A 203 -3.19 17.09 2.89
N TYR A 204 -2.64 16.76 4.04
CA TYR A 204 -3.36 16.07 5.12
C TYR A 204 -3.50 16.97 6.33
N SER A 205 -4.68 17.05 6.94
CA SER A 205 -4.88 17.84 8.14
C SER A 205 -6.04 17.31 9.00
N SER A 206 -5.95 17.58 10.30
CA SER A 206 -7.04 17.47 11.26
C SER A 206 -7.51 18.84 11.77
N ASN A 207 -7.15 19.92 11.08
CA ASN A 207 -7.60 21.27 11.43
C ASN A 207 -9.09 21.42 11.13
N ASP A 208 -9.87 21.79 12.16
CA ASP A 208 -11.34 21.86 12.10
C ASP A 208 -11.82 22.81 11.01
N ASN A 209 -11.20 23.97 10.85
CA ASN A 209 -11.58 24.94 9.81
C ASN A 209 -11.39 24.36 8.40
N LEU A 210 -10.26 23.68 8.15
CA LEU A 210 -10.02 23.04 6.86
C LEU A 210 -11.02 21.90 6.59
N VAL A 211 -11.26 21.07 7.58
CA VAL A 211 -12.22 19.98 7.48
C VAL A 211 -13.62 20.52 7.16
N GLU A 212 -14.05 21.61 7.81
CA GLU A 212 -15.35 22.22 7.56
C GLU A 212 -15.47 22.78 6.13
N ILE A 213 -14.47 23.51 5.64
CA ILE A 213 -14.43 24.02 4.26
C ILE A 213 -14.60 22.86 3.26
N PHE A 214 -13.91 21.75 3.45
CA PHE A 214 -14.02 20.59 2.55
C PHE A 214 -15.38 19.88 2.66
N LYS A 215 -15.97 19.79 3.85
CA LYS A 215 -17.33 19.27 4.06
C LYS A 215 -18.36 20.13 3.34
N GLU A 216 -18.29 21.44 3.49
CA GLU A 216 -19.19 22.37 2.79
C GLU A 216 -19.02 22.25 1.29
N SER A 217 -17.80 22.21 0.79
CA SER A 217 -17.49 22.04 -0.64
C SER A 217 -18.13 20.78 -1.21
N LEU A 218 -17.94 19.61 -0.56
CA LEU A 218 -18.53 18.35 -1.01
C LEU A 218 -20.05 18.33 -0.88
N THR A 219 -20.59 18.92 0.18
CA THR A 219 -22.04 19.04 0.36
C THR A 219 -22.68 19.86 -0.75
N ASN A 220 -22.08 20.99 -1.11
CA ASN A 220 -22.55 21.84 -2.18
C ASN A 220 -22.43 21.16 -3.55
N GLU A 221 -21.35 20.41 -3.78
CA GLU A 221 -21.17 19.62 -4.99
C GLU A 221 -22.27 18.56 -5.14
N ILE A 222 -22.58 17.83 -4.07
CA ILE A 222 -23.68 16.83 -4.06
C ILE A 222 -25.04 17.51 -4.33
N LYS A 223 -25.31 18.67 -3.73
CA LYS A 223 -26.54 19.43 -4.00
C LYS A 223 -26.65 19.81 -5.47
N LEU A 224 -25.56 20.29 -6.09
CA LEU A 224 -25.54 20.64 -7.50
C LEU A 224 -25.74 19.41 -8.42
N ILE A 225 -25.19 18.26 -8.08
CA ILE A 225 -25.42 17.02 -8.83
C ILE A 225 -26.89 16.64 -8.78
N LYS A 226 -27.49 16.62 -7.58
CA LYS A 226 -28.92 16.30 -7.41
C LYS A 226 -29.86 17.26 -8.15
N LEU A 227 -29.53 18.56 -8.16
CA LEU A 227 -30.31 19.55 -8.92
C LEU A 227 -30.25 19.27 -10.42
N LYS A 228 -29.07 18.95 -10.97
CA LYS A 228 -28.93 18.62 -12.38
C LYS A 228 -29.68 17.33 -12.75
N GLU A 229 -29.59 16.30 -11.92
CA GLU A 229 -30.34 15.05 -12.12
C GLU A 229 -31.88 15.29 -12.05
N GLY A 230 -32.35 16.14 -11.13
CA GLY A 230 -33.75 16.53 -11.04
C GLY A 230 -34.24 17.40 -12.21
N TRP A 231 -33.39 18.16 -12.85
CA TRP A 231 -33.73 18.92 -14.07
C TRP A 231 -33.83 18.04 -15.31
N LEU A 232 -33.03 16.97 -15.39
CA LEU A 232 -33.06 15.99 -16.49
C LEU A 232 -34.28 15.04 -16.42
N LEU A 233 -34.98 14.98 -15.29
CA LEU A 233 -36.20 14.17 -15.11
C LEU A 233 -37.48 14.98 -15.40
N ASN A 234 -37.39 16.30 -15.64
CA ASN A 234 -38.51 17.18 -15.90
C ASN A 234 -38.56 17.74 -17.36
N ASP A 235 -37.65 17.30 -18.21
CA ASP A 235 -37.65 17.50 -19.68
C ASP A 235 -37.96 16.16 -20.39
#